data_83b2fa6a5d0f03255a8a9d85ff49e6d9
#
_entry.id   83b2fa6a5d0f03255a8a9d85ff49e6d9
#
_cell.length_a   1.000
_cell.length_b   1.000
_cell.length_c   1.000
_cell.angle_alpha   90.00
_cell.angle_beta   90.00
_cell.angle_gamma   90.00
#
_symmetry.space_group_name_H-M   'P 1'
#
loop_
_entity.id
_entity.type
_entity.pdbx_description
1 polymer ?
#
loop_
_entity_poly.entity_id
_entity_poly.type
_entity_poly.pdbx_seq_one_letter_code
_entity_poly.pdbx_strand_id
1 'polypeptide(L)'
;MDTYYHPKDLAKFGDMGEEAPELWKAFSAWYSAVFKEGALTEREKALIALAVAHAVQCPYCIDAYTTASLEKGSTPEQMTEAVHVAAAIKGGAALVHGVQMRNHIDKLSM
;
A
#
# COMPACT_ATOMS: atom_id res chain seq x y z
N MET A 1 8.41 -7.05 -23.31
CA MET A 1 9.46 -6.57 -22.43
C MET A 1 9.47 -7.38 -21.14
N ASP A 2 10.62 -7.90 -20.82
CA ASP A 2 10.77 -8.66 -19.57
C ASP A 2 10.77 -7.70 -18.39
N THR A 3 10.08 -8.10 -17.34
CA THR A 3 10.01 -7.33 -16.09
C THR A 3 10.06 -8.29 -14.91
N TYR A 4 10.72 -7.85 -13.83
CA TYR A 4 10.75 -8.59 -12.58
C TYR A 4 9.36 -8.68 -11.95
N TYR A 5 8.54 -7.65 -12.16
CA TYR A 5 7.19 -7.57 -11.58
C TYR A 5 6.13 -7.76 -12.66
N HIS A 6 6.08 -8.95 -13.24
CA HIS A 6 5.11 -9.26 -14.28
C HIS A 6 3.70 -9.38 -13.65
N PRO A 7 2.68 -8.69 -14.21
CA PRO A 7 1.33 -8.73 -13.64
C PRO A 7 0.75 -10.13 -13.45
N LYS A 8 1.12 -11.07 -14.35
CA LYS A 8 0.66 -12.46 -14.25
C LYS A 8 1.13 -13.17 -12.97
N ASP A 9 2.22 -12.69 -12.37
CA ASP A 9 2.79 -13.30 -11.18
C ASP A 9 1.92 -13.08 -9.94
N LEU A 10 1.04 -12.09 -9.95
CA LEU A 10 0.10 -11.87 -8.84
C LEU A 10 -0.77 -13.11 -8.62
N ALA A 11 -1.16 -13.81 -9.68
CA ALA A 11 -1.96 -15.03 -9.60
C ALA A 11 -1.21 -16.16 -8.87
N LYS A 12 0.10 -16.07 -8.76
CA LYS A 12 0.94 -17.06 -8.07
C LYS A 12 1.10 -16.79 -6.57
N PHE A 13 0.46 -15.74 -6.06
CA PHE A 13 0.61 -15.37 -4.64
C PHE A 13 0.26 -16.54 -3.71
N GLY A 14 -0.76 -17.32 -4.03
CA GLY A 14 -1.16 -18.49 -3.27
C GLY A 14 -0.08 -19.57 -3.16
N ASP A 15 0.87 -19.60 -4.11
CA ASP A 15 1.98 -20.56 -4.09
C ASP A 15 2.87 -20.38 -2.86
N MET A 16 2.82 -19.21 -2.22
CA MET A 16 3.55 -18.95 -0.97
C MET A 16 3.07 -19.80 0.19
N GLY A 17 1.94 -20.47 0.03
CA GLY A 17 1.43 -21.41 1.03
C GLY A 17 1.95 -22.85 0.88
N GLU A 18 2.64 -23.17 -0.23
CA GLU A 18 3.06 -24.55 -0.50
C GLU A 18 4.00 -25.09 0.57
N GLU A 19 5.03 -24.34 0.96
CA GLU A 19 6.01 -24.76 1.97
C GLU A 19 5.65 -24.31 3.38
N ALA A 20 4.59 -23.49 3.55
CA ALA A 20 4.17 -22.98 4.86
C ALA A 20 2.63 -22.87 4.91
N PRO A 21 1.91 -23.99 4.80
CA PRO A 21 0.45 -23.95 4.65
C PRO A 21 -0.27 -23.33 5.86
N GLU A 22 0.21 -23.56 7.08
CA GLU A 22 -0.44 -22.99 8.25
C GLU A 22 -0.24 -21.49 8.36
N LEU A 23 0.93 -21.00 7.98
CA LEU A 23 1.20 -19.56 7.96
C LEU A 23 0.37 -18.86 6.88
N TRP A 24 0.28 -19.47 5.70
CA TRP A 24 -0.53 -18.94 4.61
C TRP A 24 -2.01 -18.91 4.99
N LYS A 25 -2.50 -19.96 5.63
CA LYS A 25 -3.89 -20.05 6.08
C LYS A 25 -4.21 -18.93 7.07
N ALA A 26 -3.34 -18.71 8.05
CA ALA A 26 -3.51 -17.64 9.05
C ALA A 26 -3.48 -16.26 8.38
N PHE A 27 -2.51 -16.03 7.51
CA PHE A 27 -2.38 -14.76 6.78
C PHE A 27 -3.62 -14.50 5.91
N SER A 28 -4.03 -15.49 5.12
CA SER A 28 -5.16 -15.35 4.20
C SER A 28 -6.47 -15.07 4.93
N ALA A 29 -6.70 -15.75 6.06
CA ALA A 29 -7.90 -15.54 6.86
C ALA A 29 -7.94 -14.12 7.43
N TRP A 30 -6.82 -13.66 7.98
CA TRP A 30 -6.71 -12.31 8.51
C TRP A 30 -6.83 -11.26 7.41
N TYR A 31 -6.13 -11.44 6.31
CA TYR A 31 -6.16 -10.53 5.17
C TYR A 31 -7.59 -10.36 4.65
N SER A 32 -8.30 -11.47 4.45
CA SER A 32 -9.68 -11.43 4.00
C SER A 32 -10.60 -10.71 4.99
N ALA A 33 -10.39 -10.95 6.30
CA ALA A 33 -11.17 -10.30 7.34
C ALA A 33 -10.92 -8.78 7.36
N VAL A 34 -9.68 -8.35 7.12
CA VAL A 34 -9.33 -6.92 7.08
C VAL A 34 -10.14 -6.18 6.03
N PHE A 35 -10.37 -6.80 4.87
CA PHE A 35 -11.02 -6.13 3.74
C PHE A 35 -12.54 -6.24 3.74
N LYS A 36 -13.14 -6.98 4.67
CA LYS A 36 -14.58 -7.02 4.82
C LYS A 36 -15.08 -5.71 5.41
N GLU A 37 -16.32 -5.34 5.06
CA GLU A 37 -16.95 -4.16 5.62
C GLU A 37 -17.02 -4.25 7.15
N GLY A 38 -16.66 -3.16 7.80
CA GLY A 38 -16.68 -3.01 9.23
C GLY A 38 -17.01 -1.56 9.57
N ALA A 39 -16.22 -0.93 10.43
CA ALA A 39 -16.34 0.50 10.69
C ALA A 39 -16.07 1.32 9.43
N LEU A 40 -15.24 0.81 8.53
CA LEU A 40 -15.01 1.39 7.21
C LEU A 40 -15.69 0.52 6.17
N THR A 41 -16.14 1.14 5.07
CA THR A 41 -16.72 0.41 3.95
C THR A 41 -15.64 -0.31 3.16
N GLU A 42 -16.03 -1.30 2.37
CA GLU A 42 -15.11 -1.98 1.47
C GLU A 42 -14.45 -1.01 0.49
N ARG A 43 -15.20 -0.01 0.01
CA ARG A 43 -14.67 1.02 -0.90
C ARG A 43 -13.60 1.87 -0.21
N GLU A 44 -13.85 2.29 1.02
CA GLU A 44 -12.88 3.04 1.79
C GLU A 44 -11.60 2.23 2.02
N LYS A 45 -11.76 0.96 2.36
CA LYS A 45 -10.62 0.07 2.58
C LYS A 45 -9.81 -0.14 1.29
N ALA A 46 -10.47 -0.24 0.15
CA ALA A 46 -9.78 -0.36 -1.15
C ALA A 46 -8.97 0.89 -1.46
N LEU A 47 -9.52 2.09 -1.20
CA LEU A 47 -8.79 3.35 -1.40
C LEU A 47 -7.60 3.48 -0.45
N ILE A 48 -7.77 3.08 0.80
CA ILE A 48 -6.67 3.07 1.78
C ILE A 48 -5.57 2.12 1.30
N ALA A 49 -5.96 0.92 0.86
CA ALA A 49 -5.01 -0.06 0.34
C ALA A 49 -4.26 0.47 -0.89
N LEU A 50 -4.95 1.19 -1.77
CA LEU A 50 -4.33 1.80 -2.94
C LEU A 50 -3.28 2.83 -2.54
N ALA A 51 -3.59 3.70 -1.58
CA ALA A 51 -2.65 4.69 -1.06
C ALA A 51 -1.44 4.01 -0.42
N VAL A 52 -1.68 3.01 0.43
CA VAL A 52 -0.61 2.26 1.11
C VAL A 52 0.26 1.53 0.09
N ALA A 53 -0.35 0.92 -0.94
CA ALA A 53 0.37 0.23 -1.99
C ALA A 53 1.38 1.14 -2.70
N HIS A 54 0.98 2.39 -2.94
CA HIS A 54 1.88 3.39 -3.53
C HIS A 54 2.97 3.80 -2.54
N ALA A 55 2.62 3.98 -1.28
CA ALA A 55 3.58 4.37 -0.24
C ALA A 55 4.67 3.31 -0.04
N VAL A 56 4.29 2.03 -0.03
CA VAL A 56 5.25 0.93 0.14
C VAL A 56 5.85 0.45 -1.19
N GLN A 57 5.44 1.05 -2.30
CA GLN A 57 5.97 0.76 -3.64
C GLN A 57 5.84 -0.72 -4.02
N CYS A 58 4.62 -1.25 -3.92
CA CYS A 58 4.31 -2.63 -4.25
C CYS A 58 3.57 -2.68 -5.60
N PRO A 59 4.24 -3.01 -6.72
CA PRO A 59 3.57 -3.05 -8.03
C PRO A 59 2.38 -4.00 -8.07
N TYR A 60 2.47 -5.16 -7.44
CA TYR A 60 1.36 -6.12 -7.39
C TYR A 60 0.16 -5.55 -6.63
N CYS A 61 0.42 -4.85 -5.53
CA CYS A 61 -0.63 -4.24 -4.71
C CYS A 61 -1.28 -3.07 -5.46
N ILE A 62 -0.48 -2.28 -6.18
CA ILE A 62 -1.01 -1.17 -7.00
C ILE A 62 -1.97 -1.73 -8.03
N ASP A 63 -1.58 -2.78 -8.75
CA ASP A 63 -2.41 -3.42 -9.76
C ASP A 63 -3.71 -3.97 -9.13
N ALA A 64 -3.58 -4.76 -8.07
CA ALA A 64 -4.72 -5.39 -7.41
C ALA A 64 -5.71 -4.35 -6.85
N TYR A 65 -5.22 -3.31 -6.20
CA TYR A 65 -6.10 -2.34 -5.54
C TYR A 65 -6.58 -1.22 -6.46
N THR A 66 -5.95 -1.02 -7.60
CA THR A 66 -6.55 -0.23 -8.69
C THR A 66 -7.82 -0.91 -9.17
N THR A 67 -7.74 -2.20 -9.46
CA THR A 67 -8.90 -2.99 -9.88
C THR A 67 -9.97 -3.00 -8.80
N ALA A 68 -9.60 -3.31 -7.55
CA ALA A 68 -10.54 -3.37 -6.43
C ALA A 68 -11.24 -2.03 -6.19
N SER A 69 -10.51 -0.93 -6.27
CA SER A 69 -11.10 0.41 -6.08
C SER A 69 -12.16 0.71 -7.14
N LEU A 70 -11.88 0.39 -8.39
CA LEU A 70 -12.85 0.57 -9.47
C LEU A 70 -14.07 -0.33 -9.29
N GLU A 71 -13.87 -1.58 -8.93
CA GLU A 71 -14.95 -2.54 -8.68
C GLU A 71 -15.86 -2.12 -7.53
N LYS A 72 -15.31 -1.44 -6.53
CA LYS A 72 -16.08 -0.95 -5.37
C LYS A 72 -16.68 0.44 -5.62
N GLY A 73 -16.57 0.96 -6.83
CA GLY A 73 -17.24 2.20 -7.23
C GLY A 73 -16.46 3.48 -7.02
N SER A 74 -15.16 3.40 -6.76
CA SER A 74 -14.32 4.59 -6.71
C SER A 74 -14.08 5.14 -8.10
N THR A 75 -13.97 6.46 -8.19
CA THR A 75 -13.67 7.14 -9.46
C THR A 75 -12.16 7.34 -9.61
N PRO A 76 -11.67 7.49 -10.85
CA PRO A 76 -10.27 7.85 -11.06
C PRO A 76 -9.83 9.10 -10.30
N GLU A 77 -10.72 10.07 -10.13
CA GLU A 77 -10.44 11.28 -9.36
C GLU A 77 -10.19 10.95 -7.89
N GLN A 78 -11.06 10.13 -7.29
CA GLN A 78 -10.90 9.70 -5.90
C GLN A 78 -9.61 8.88 -5.72
N MET A 79 -9.33 8.02 -6.67
CA MET A 79 -8.13 7.19 -6.64
C MET A 79 -6.86 8.03 -6.75
N THR A 80 -6.87 9.04 -7.62
CA THR A 80 -5.74 9.96 -7.77
C THR A 80 -5.51 10.76 -6.49
N GLU A 81 -6.57 11.20 -5.83
CA GLU A 81 -6.45 11.89 -4.55
C GLU A 81 -5.85 10.98 -3.47
N ALA A 82 -6.22 9.70 -3.45
CA ALA A 82 -5.63 8.73 -2.53
C ALA A 82 -4.11 8.61 -2.73
N VAL A 83 -3.66 8.60 -4.00
CA VAL A 83 -2.23 8.58 -4.32
C VAL A 83 -1.55 9.87 -3.85
N HIS A 84 -2.20 11.02 -3.99
CA HIS A 84 -1.68 12.30 -3.51
C HIS A 84 -1.55 12.32 -1.98
N VAL A 85 -2.49 11.71 -1.27
CA VAL A 85 -2.38 11.56 0.19
C VAL A 85 -1.12 10.77 0.56
N ALA A 86 -0.88 9.66 -0.14
CA ALA A 86 0.34 8.87 0.06
C ALA A 86 1.60 9.70 -0.18
N ALA A 87 1.62 10.47 -1.28
CA ALA A 87 2.75 11.34 -1.63
C ALA A 87 2.98 12.42 -0.57
N ALA A 88 1.90 13.03 -0.07
CA ALA A 88 1.98 14.07 0.95
C ALA A 88 2.57 13.53 2.25
N ILE A 89 2.16 12.35 2.67
CA ILE A 89 2.69 11.72 3.88
C ILE A 89 4.17 11.36 3.70
N LYS A 90 4.54 10.80 2.56
CA LYS A 90 5.95 10.46 2.29
C LYS A 90 6.82 11.73 2.26
N GLY A 91 6.35 12.77 1.59
CA GLY A 91 7.05 14.06 1.55
C GLY A 91 7.14 14.70 2.93
N GLY A 92 6.04 14.69 3.66
CA GLY A 92 6.00 15.21 5.02
C GLY A 92 6.93 14.45 5.96
N ALA A 93 7.00 13.13 5.83
CA ALA A 93 7.91 12.30 6.60
C ALA A 93 9.37 12.70 6.35
N ALA A 94 9.72 12.95 5.11
CA ALA A 94 11.06 13.40 4.76
C ALA A 94 11.35 14.78 5.35
N LEU A 95 10.41 15.72 5.21
CA LEU A 95 10.59 17.09 5.69
C LEU A 95 10.68 17.18 7.21
N VAL A 96 9.85 16.42 7.93
CA VAL A 96 9.89 16.48 9.40
C VAL A 96 11.22 15.95 9.95
N HIS A 97 11.83 14.99 9.26
CA HIS A 97 13.15 14.50 9.65
C HIS A 97 14.26 15.53 9.39
N GLY A 98 13.98 16.55 8.58
CA GLY A 98 14.91 17.66 8.39
C GLY A 98 15.20 18.40 9.68
N VAL A 99 14.32 18.30 10.69
CA VAL A 99 14.56 18.88 12.02
C VAL A 99 15.83 18.28 12.65
N GLN A 100 16.05 16.97 12.52
CA GLN A 100 17.26 16.33 13.04
C GLN A 100 18.52 16.87 12.37
N MET A 101 18.47 17.08 11.06
CA MET A 101 19.58 17.70 10.32
C MET A 101 19.89 19.10 10.88
N ARG A 102 18.85 19.91 11.07
CA ARG A 102 19.03 21.28 11.62
C ARG A 102 19.60 21.24 13.03
N ASN A 103 19.13 20.33 13.87
CA ASN A 103 19.67 20.17 15.23
C ASN A 103 21.15 19.78 15.20
N HIS A 104 21.53 18.94 14.25
CA HIS A 104 22.92 18.53 14.08
C HIS A 104 23.79 19.69 13.63
N ILE A 105 23.29 20.50 12.69
CA ILE A 105 23.99 21.73 12.25
C ILE A 105 24.25 22.65 13.45
N ASP A 106 23.23 22.86 14.30
CA ASP A 106 23.36 23.70 15.48
C ASP A 106 24.44 23.19 16.43
N LYS A 107 24.54 21.88 16.64
CA LYS A 107 25.60 21.28 17.46
C LYS A 107 26.99 21.57 16.90
N LEU A 108 27.13 21.49 15.58
CA LEU A 108 28.44 21.71 14.95
C LEU A 108 28.88 23.20 14.98
N SER A 109 27.90 24.08 15.09
CA SER A 109 28.14 25.54 15.10
C SER A 109 28.50 26.09 16.47
N MET A 110 28.37 25.31 17.51
CA MET A 110 28.64 25.73 18.91
C MET A 110 30.08 25.54 19.29
#